data_8f653c9eb9f5e06bae6eded68ab2aeec
#
_entry.id   8f653c9eb9f5e06bae6eded68ab2aeec
#
_cell.length_a   1.000
_cell.length_b   1.000
_cell.length_c   1.000
_cell.angle_alpha   90.00
_cell.angle_beta   90.00
_cell.angle_gamma   90.00
#
_symmetry.space_group_name_H-M   'P 1'
#
loop_
_entity.id
_entity.type
_entity.pdbx_description
1 polymer ?
#
loop_
_entity_poly.entity_id
_entity_poly.type
_entity_poly.pdbx_seq_one_letter_code
_entity_poly.pdbx_strand_id
1 'polypeptide(L)'
;MEISERNRKPEYSGDEAEWNALWQQRFARHLDELRWLYMELYNNGSMFAELCGQMERFYEERSAALKASDRKREESPDWYRQNDMLGMMLYIDNFAGNLRGVEEKLNYVEECGVNYLHLMPFLDTPEGKSDGGYAVADFRRVREELGTMEDLEHLTEACHKRNISVCMDFVMNHTSEEHEWARRARAGEGEYMSRYFFFDNPRIPEEFERTVPQVFPTTAPGNFTWLPEIGHYVMTTFYPYQWDLNYRNPRVFNEMMYNFLYLANRGIDIIRIDAVPYIWKELGTSCRNLRQVHTIVRMMRMISEIVCPGILLLGEVVMEPEKVAPYFGTLEKPECHMLYNVTTMATIWNTVATRDVCLLKKQFEIVSALPKQYTFQNYLRCHDDIGWGLDYDFLARQGMQERAHKQYLNDYFLGRAGASNSRGELYNADPVTGDARFCGTTASMCGIEKAAYEAGAAEGMNGGSTADVAAGMNAGDGAAAA
;
A
#
# COMPACT_ATOMS: atom_id res chain seq x y z
N MET A 1 -53.76 2.88 -3.25
CA MET A 1 -53.64 4.24 -3.82
C MET A 1 -52.29 4.75 -3.39
N GLU A 2 -51.41 4.83 -4.39
CA GLU A 2 -50.12 5.54 -4.47
C GLU A 2 -48.99 5.15 -3.48
N ILE A 3 -48.29 4.10 -3.87
CA ILE A 3 -46.84 3.93 -3.63
C ILE A 3 -46.19 3.93 -5.02
N SER A 4 -45.90 5.10 -5.55
CA SER A 4 -45.01 5.27 -6.69
C SER A 4 -44.36 6.63 -6.59
N GLU A 5 -43.05 6.66 -6.72
CA GLU A 5 -42.13 7.79 -6.90
C GLU A 5 -41.05 7.91 -5.80
N ARG A 6 -40.28 6.86 -5.60
CA ARG A 6 -38.93 6.97 -4.97
C ARG A 6 -37.87 6.07 -5.60
N ASN A 7 -37.88 5.96 -6.92
CA ASN A 7 -36.80 5.37 -7.70
C ASN A 7 -36.41 6.30 -8.86
N ARG A 8 -36.03 7.54 -8.56
CA ARG A 8 -35.27 8.32 -9.52
C ARG A 8 -33.80 8.00 -9.27
N LYS A 9 -33.18 7.23 -10.19
CA LYS A 9 -31.70 7.25 -10.39
C LYS A 9 -31.31 8.72 -10.48
N PRO A 10 -30.21 9.15 -9.81
CA PRO A 10 -29.68 10.48 -10.06
C PRO A 10 -29.28 10.53 -11.53
N GLU A 11 -30.00 11.31 -12.34
CA GLU A 11 -29.61 11.67 -13.71
C GLU A 11 -28.38 12.57 -13.61
N TYR A 12 -27.18 11.99 -13.66
CA TYR A 12 -25.97 12.73 -13.94
C TYR A 12 -25.89 12.96 -15.46
N SER A 13 -26.66 13.88 -15.97
CA SER A 13 -26.60 14.36 -17.36
C SER A 13 -25.59 15.51 -17.44
N GLY A 14 -24.26 15.18 -17.33
CA GLY A 14 -23.26 16.08 -17.88
C GLY A 14 -23.38 16.02 -19.41
N ASP A 15 -23.43 17.17 -20.07
CA ASP A 15 -23.39 17.25 -21.53
C ASP A 15 -22.00 16.69 -21.98
N GLU A 16 -22.00 15.85 -23.01
CA GLU A 16 -20.76 15.27 -23.58
C GLU A 16 -19.76 16.38 -23.95
N ALA A 17 -20.23 17.53 -24.40
CA ALA A 17 -19.41 18.71 -24.65
C ALA A 17 -18.73 19.26 -23.38
N GLU A 18 -19.38 19.21 -22.23
CA GLU A 18 -18.80 19.61 -20.94
C GLU A 18 -17.69 18.66 -20.51
N TRP A 19 -17.88 17.35 -20.64
CA TRP A 19 -16.85 16.36 -20.33
C TRP A 19 -15.62 16.50 -21.24
N ASN A 20 -15.85 16.75 -22.52
CA ASN A 20 -14.78 17.00 -23.47
C ASN A 20 -13.99 18.28 -23.13
N ALA A 21 -14.68 19.35 -22.73
CA ALA A 21 -14.04 20.60 -22.32
C ALA A 21 -13.18 20.41 -21.06
N LEU A 22 -13.66 19.66 -20.06
CA LEU A 22 -12.88 19.31 -18.85
C LEU A 22 -11.64 18.48 -19.18
N TRP A 23 -11.77 17.48 -20.06
CA TRP A 23 -10.63 16.72 -20.56
C TRP A 23 -9.56 17.62 -21.19
N GLN A 24 -9.95 18.46 -22.12
CA GLN A 24 -9.02 19.37 -22.81
C GLN A 24 -8.33 20.32 -21.84
N GLN A 25 -9.05 20.83 -20.86
CA GLN A 25 -8.50 21.73 -19.85
C GLN A 25 -7.46 21.01 -18.96
N ARG A 26 -7.79 19.83 -18.47
CA ARG A 26 -6.89 19.02 -17.62
C ARG A 26 -5.66 18.56 -18.39
N PHE A 27 -5.86 18.06 -19.61
CA PHE A 27 -4.79 17.62 -20.48
C PHE A 27 -3.83 18.75 -20.82
N ALA A 28 -4.34 19.91 -21.25
CA ALA A 28 -3.53 21.09 -21.57
C ALA A 28 -2.72 21.59 -20.34
N ARG A 29 -3.29 21.50 -19.14
CA ARG A 29 -2.61 21.90 -17.89
C ARG A 29 -1.34 21.12 -17.62
N HIS A 30 -1.33 19.83 -17.93
CA HIS A 30 -0.26 18.92 -17.52
C HIS A 30 0.63 18.45 -18.68
N LEU A 31 0.20 18.61 -19.93
CA LEU A 31 0.85 18.01 -21.10
C LEU A 31 2.34 18.35 -21.22
N ASP A 32 2.69 19.63 -21.07
CA ASP A 32 4.07 20.09 -21.30
C ASP A 32 5.03 19.51 -20.26
N GLU A 33 4.64 19.51 -18.98
CA GLU A 33 5.47 18.95 -17.89
C GLU A 33 5.52 17.42 -18.01
N LEU A 34 4.37 16.74 -18.24
CA LEU A 34 4.30 15.30 -18.41
C LEU A 34 5.17 14.83 -19.58
N ARG A 35 5.09 15.53 -20.72
CA ARG A 35 5.93 15.24 -21.87
C ARG A 35 7.41 15.44 -21.56
N TRP A 36 7.76 16.54 -20.90
CA TRP A 36 9.15 16.82 -20.56
C TRP A 36 9.74 15.74 -19.64
N LEU A 37 9.05 15.36 -18.57
CA LEU A 37 9.48 14.30 -17.65
C LEU A 37 9.58 12.94 -18.35
N TYR A 38 8.60 12.61 -19.18
CA TYR A 38 8.62 11.36 -19.93
C TYR A 38 9.79 11.29 -20.91
N MET A 39 10.05 12.39 -21.65
CA MET A 39 11.16 12.47 -22.57
C MET A 39 12.52 12.49 -21.87
N GLU A 40 12.62 13.08 -20.68
CA GLU A 40 13.83 13.01 -19.85
C GLU A 40 14.18 11.58 -19.43
N LEU A 41 13.17 10.76 -19.04
CA LEU A 41 13.40 9.37 -18.64
C LEU A 41 13.63 8.44 -19.82
N TYR A 42 12.87 8.59 -20.89
CA TYR A 42 12.74 7.56 -21.93
C TYR A 42 13.20 8.00 -23.31
N ASN A 43 13.22 9.29 -23.57
CA ASN A 43 13.52 9.87 -24.89
C ASN A 43 12.77 9.16 -26.05
N ASN A 44 11.49 8.83 -25.84
CA ASN A 44 10.68 8.03 -26.76
C ASN A 44 9.31 8.67 -27.02
N GLY A 45 9.23 9.44 -28.12
CA GLY A 45 8.00 10.17 -28.48
C GLY A 45 6.84 9.28 -28.93
N SER A 46 7.10 8.11 -29.54
CA SER A 46 6.04 7.19 -29.96
C SER A 46 5.37 6.52 -28.77
N MET A 47 6.14 6.11 -27.75
CA MET A 47 5.61 5.56 -26.51
C MET A 47 4.87 6.63 -25.69
N PHE A 48 5.30 7.90 -25.73
CA PHE A 48 4.56 9.00 -25.14
C PHE A 48 3.19 9.22 -25.82
N ALA A 49 3.15 9.15 -27.16
CA ALA A 49 1.88 9.26 -27.90
C ALA A 49 0.94 8.09 -27.57
N GLU A 50 1.48 6.86 -27.40
CA GLU A 50 0.71 5.69 -26.96
C GLU A 50 0.10 5.93 -25.55
N LEU A 51 0.88 6.47 -24.61
CA LEU A 51 0.39 6.84 -23.27
C LEU A 51 -0.74 7.86 -23.33
N CYS A 52 -0.60 8.91 -24.17
CA CYS A 52 -1.65 9.90 -24.37
C CYS A 52 -2.95 9.27 -24.90
N GLY A 53 -2.86 8.38 -25.89
CA GLY A 53 -4.01 7.66 -26.41
C GLY A 53 -4.66 6.70 -25.38
N GLN A 54 -3.86 6.12 -24.49
CA GLN A 54 -4.39 5.33 -23.37
C GLN A 54 -5.18 6.21 -22.39
N MET A 55 -4.64 7.36 -22.01
CA MET A 55 -5.32 8.30 -21.11
C MET A 55 -6.67 8.77 -21.68
N GLU A 56 -6.69 9.15 -22.98
CA GLU A 56 -7.91 9.56 -23.66
C GLU A 56 -8.97 8.46 -23.64
N ARG A 57 -8.61 7.23 -24.02
CA ARG A 57 -9.52 6.09 -23.99
C ARG A 57 -10.08 5.82 -22.59
N PHE A 58 -9.24 5.79 -21.54
CA PHE A 58 -9.71 5.55 -20.18
C PHE A 58 -10.61 6.68 -19.67
N TYR A 59 -10.37 7.92 -20.08
CA TYR A 59 -11.29 9.02 -19.78
C TYR A 59 -12.63 8.85 -20.49
N GLU A 60 -12.65 8.46 -21.77
CA GLU A 60 -13.89 8.18 -22.50
C GLU A 60 -14.68 7.04 -21.84
N GLU A 61 -14.00 5.93 -21.51
CA GLU A 61 -14.60 4.75 -20.87
C GLU A 61 -15.05 4.99 -19.41
N ARG A 62 -14.57 6.06 -18.76
CA ARG A 62 -14.92 6.37 -17.37
C ARG A 62 -16.39 6.71 -17.24
N SER A 63 -17.10 6.02 -16.35
CA SER A 63 -18.56 6.18 -16.18
C SER A 63 -18.96 7.62 -15.81
N ALA A 64 -20.18 8.03 -16.19
CA ALA A 64 -20.70 9.34 -15.84
C ALA A 64 -20.75 9.58 -14.32
N ALA A 65 -21.04 8.54 -13.53
CA ALA A 65 -21.05 8.62 -12.07
C ALA A 65 -19.65 8.92 -11.51
N LEU A 66 -18.60 8.25 -12.04
CA LEU A 66 -17.22 8.49 -11.63
C LEU A 66 -16.73 9.88 -12.09
N LYS A 67 -17.06 10.32 -13.32
CA LYS A 67 -16.75 11.68 -13.79
C LYS A 67 -17.40 12.75 -12.91
N ALA A 68 -18.65 12.54 -12.46
CA ALA A 68 -19.33 13.46 -11.55
C ALA A 68 -18.67 13.48 -10.15
N SER A 69 -18.24 12.33 -9.65
CA SER A 69 -17.46 12.24 -8.41
C SER A 69 -16.12 12.96 -8.51
N ASP A 70 -15.40 12.78 -9.63
CA ASP A 70 -14.16 13.49 -9.92
C ASP A 70 -14.35 15.00 -9.85
N ARG A 71 -15.36 15.52 -10.54
CA ARG A 71 -15.68 16.96 -10.54
C ARG A 71 -15.98 17.48 -9.13
N LYS A 72 -16.80 16.77 -8.37
CA LYS A 72 -17.13 17.14 -6.98
C LYS A 72 -15.87 17.22 -6.11
N ARG A 73 -14.92 16.28 -6.29
CA ARG A 73 -13.66 16.25 -5.54
C ARG A 73 -12.68 17.33 -6.00
N GLU A 74 -12.65 17.66 -7.28
CA GLU A 74 -11.86 18.82 -7.78
C GLU A 74 -12.38 20.15 -7.23
N GLU A 75 -13.69 20.31 -7.07
CA GLU A 75 -14.32 21.49 -6.47
C GLU A 75 -14.04 21.58 -4.95
N SER A 76 -13.69 20.49 -4.32
CA SER A 76 -13.36 20.37 -2.89
C SER A 76 -12.04 19.60 -2.70
N PRO A 77 -10.88 20.15 -3.13
CA PRO A 77 -9.63 19.41 -3.22
C PRO A 77 -9.08 18.93 -1.86
N ASP A 78 -9.60 19.49 -0.77
CA ASP A 78 -9.23 19.12 0.61
C ASP A 78 -10.19 18.07 1.23
N TRP A 79 -11.03 17.40 0.43
CA TRP A 79 -12.04 16.47 0.91
C TRP A 79 -11.45 15.34 1.79
N TYR A 80 -10.25 14.88 1.50
CA TYR A 80 -9.56 13.81 2.23
C TYR A 80 -8.76 14.29 3.44
N ARG A 81 -8.70 15.61 3.68
CA ARG A 81 -8.00 16.25 4.82
C ARG A 81 -8.93 16.60 5.96
N GLN A 82 -10.20 16.27 5.84
CA GLN A 82 -11.19 16.54 6.88
C GLN A 82 -10.99 15.60 8.08
N ASN A 83 -11.32 16.07 9.29
CA ASN A 83 -11.14 15.31 10.54
C ASN A 83 -12.18 14.20 10.72
N ASP A 84 -13.10 14.03 9.79
CA ASP A 84 -14.16 13.02 9.78
C ASP A 84 -13.78 11.75 9.02
N MET A 85 -12.55 11.67 8.48
CA MET A 85 -12.09 10.50 7.73
C MET A 85 -11.59 9.41 8.69
N LEU A 86 -12.39 8.35 8.85
CA LEU A 86 -12.04 7.17 9.62
C LEU A 86 -11.88 5.96 8.72
N GLY A 87 -10.68 5.34 8.73
CA GLY A 87 -10.35 4.18 7.91
C GLY A 87 -10.47 2.85 8.66
N MET A 88 -10.90 1.81 7.92
CA MET A 88 -10.80 0.41 8.30
C MET A 88 -10.01 -0.34 7.23
N MET A 89 -9.00 -1.10 7.66
CA MET A 89 -8.21 -1.99 6.80
C MET A 89 -8.61 -3.44 7.07
N LEU A 90 -8.85 -4.23 6.03
CA LEU A 90 -9.29 -5.62 6.18
C LEU A 90 -8.79 -6.51 5.04
N TYR A 91 -8.50 -7.76 5.37
CA TYR A 91 -8.43 -8.85 4.41
C TYR A 91 -9.85 -9.36 4.13
N ILE A 92 -10.22 -9.45 2.86
CA ILE A 92 -11.58 -9.77 2.40
C ILE A 92 -12.02 -11.15 2.88
N ASP A 93 -11.16 -12.16 2.71
CA ASP A 93 -11.38 -13.54 3.15
C ASP A 93 -11.59 -13.65 4.65
N ASN A 94 -10.75 -13.02 5.45
CA ASN A 94 -10.83 -13.05 6.92
C ASN A 94 -12.05 -12.30 7.45
N PHE A 95 -12.44 -11.20 6.80
CA PHE A 95 -13.55 -10.36 7.25
C PHE A 95 -14.92 -10.91 6.84
N ALA A 96 -15.04 -11.35 5.58
CA ALA A 96 -16.34 -11.65 4.98
C ALA A 96 -16.34 -12.81 3.96
N GLY A 97 -15.21 -13.49 3.79
CA GLY A 97 -15.04 -14.59 2.86
C GLY A 97 -14.78 -14.16 1.41
N ASN A 98 -15.53 -13.18 0.89
CA ASN A 98 -15.37 -12.66 -0.47
C ASN A 98 -15.93 -11.24 -0.62
N LEU A 99 -15.81 -10.64 -1.82
CA LEU A 99 -16.25 -9.27 -2.10
C LEU A 99 -17.74 -9.04 -1.84
N ARG A 100 -18.60 -9.99 -2.18
CA ARG A 100 -20.05 -9.92 -1.90
C ARG A 100 -20.33 -9.94 -0.40
N GLY A 101 -19.60 -10.77 0.34
CA GLY A 101 -19.71 -10.79 1.80
C GLY A 101 -19.30 -9.47 2.44
N VAL A 102 -18.30 -8.75 1.87
CA VAL A 102 -17.96 -7.38 2.31
C VAL A 102 -19.13 -6.44 2.05
N GLU A 103 -19.77 -6.51 0.88
CA GLU A 103 -20.93 -5.68 0.55
C GLU A 103 -22.09 -5.92 1.55
N GLU A 104 -22.36 -7.17 1.91
CA GLU A 104 -23.39 -7.53 2.92
C GLU A 104 -23.07 -6.94 4.31
N LYS A 105 -21.80 -6.73 4.63
CA LYS A 105 -21.34 -6.17 5.91
C LYS A 105 -21.18 -4.63 5.91
N LEU A 106 -21.53 -3.92 4.85
CA LEU A 106 -21.37 -2.45 4.79
C LEU A 106 -22.16 -1.71 5.87
N ASN A 107 -23.30 -2.25 6.33
CA ASN A 107 -24.02 -1.66 7.45
C ASN A 107 -23.19 -1.67 8.75
N TYR A 108 -22.47 -2.77 9.01
CA TYR A 108 -21.55 -2.84 10.14
C TYR A 108 -20.40 -1.84 9.99
N VAL A 109 -19.85 -1.66 8.77
CA VAL A 109 -18.80 -0.68 8.48
C VAL A 109 -19.29 0.74 8.77
N GLU A 110 -20.52 1.09 8.37
CA GLU A 110 -21.16 2.39 8.67
C GLU A 110 -21.40 2.57 10.18
N GLU A 111 -21.89 1.53 10.87
CA GLU A 111 -22.11 1.56 12.33
C GLU A 111 -20.81 1.82 13.10
N CYS A 112 -19.66 1.39 12.57
CA CYS A 112 -18.34 1.72 13.09
C CYS A 112 -17.90 3.16 12.79
N GLY A 113 -18.68 3.94 12.03
CA GLY A 113 -18.35 5.29 11.60
C GLY A 113 -17.28 5.35 10.49
N VAL A 114 -17.03 4.24 9.81
CA VAL A 114 -16.00 4.13 8.77
C VAL A 114 -16.50 4.72 7.45
N ASN A 115 -15.70 5.59 6.86
CA ASN A 115 -15.92 6.18 5.53
C ASN A 115 -14.71 6.02 4.58
N TYR A 116 -13.71 5.24 5.00
CA TYR A 116 -12.53 4.88 4.23
C TYR A 116 -12.24 3.38 4.43
N LEU A 117 -12.51 2.56 3.42
CA LEU A 117 -12.34 1.12 3.47
C LEU A 117 -11.13 0.71 2.65
N HIS A 118 -10.07 0.22 3.32
CA HIS A 118 -8.88 -0.30 2.66
C HIS A 118 -8.99 -1.82 2.55
N LEU A 119 -9.19 -2.28 1.33
CA LEU A 119 -9.17 -3.70 0.98
C LEU A 119 -7.72 -4.13 0.74
N MET A 120 -7.21 -5.03 1.60
CA MET A 120 -5.89 -5.63 1.44
C MET A 120 -5.80 -6.40 0.11
N PRO A 121 -4.58 -6.69 -0.40
CA PRO A 121 -4.42 -7.18 -1.76
C PRO A 121 -5.34 -8.35 -2.12
N PHE A 122 -6.13 -8.17 -3.15
CA PHE A 122 -7.15 -9.11 -3.61
C PHE A 122 -7.04 -9.47 -5.09
N LEU A 123 -6.05 -8.89 -5.80
CA LEU A 123 -5.77 -9.25 -7.19
C LEU A 123 -5.19 -10.66 -7.28
N ASP A 124 -5.22 -11.23 -8.48
CA ASP A 124 -4.77 -12.59 -8.74
C ASP A 124 -3.32 -12.82 -8.34
N THR A 125 -3.08 -13.86 -7.57
CA THR A 125 -1.77 -14.29 -7.06
C THR A 125 -1.70 -15.80 -7.02
N PRO A 126 -0.50 -16.40 -7.19
CA PRO A 126 -0.37 -17.86 -7.10
C PRO A 126 -0.51 -18.37 -5.66
N GLU A 127 -1.10 -19.54 -5.51
CA GLU A 127 -1.21 -20.23 -4.22
C GLU A 127 0.20 -20.53 -3.65
N GLY A 128 0.39 -20.30 -2.35
CA GLY A 128 1.64 -20.58 -1.63
C GLY A 128 2.82 -19.66 -1.93
N LYS A 129 2.68 -18.77 -2.94
CA LYS A 129 3.71 -17.77 -3.33
C LYS A 129 3.07 -16.39 -3.53
N SER A 130 2.14 -16.03 -2.67
CA SER A 130 1.36 -14.79 -2.81
C SER A 130 1.95 -13.61 -2.04
N ASP A 131 2.73 -13.86 -0.98
CA ASP A 131 3.21 -12.80 -0.07
C ASP A 131 2.05 -11.91 0.41
N GLY A 132 1.02 -12.50 1.02
CA GLY A 132 -0.15 -11.74 1.46
C GLY A 132 -0.96 -11.05 0.34
N GLY A 133 -0.73 -11.46 -0.93
CA GLY A 133 -1.35 -10.86 -2.11
C GLY A 133 -0.47 -9.87 -2.87
N TYR A 134 0.77 -9.63 -2.42
CA TYR A 134 1.69 -8.69 -3.09
C TYR A 134 2.44 -9.28 -4.28
N ALA A 135 2.44 -10.60 -4.49
CA ALA A 135 2.99 -11.24 -5.69
C ALA A 135 1.93 -11.32 -6.80
N VAL A 136 1.59 -10.18 -7.41
CA VAL A 136 0.49 -10.06 -8.38
C VAL A 136 0.81 -10.78 -9.69
N ALA A 137 -0.05 -11.74 -10.07
CA ALA A 137 0.02 -12.47 -11.34
C ALA A 137 -0.84 -11.86 -12.45
N ASP A 138 -1.94 -11.17 -12.10
CA ASP A 138 -2.76 -10.41 -13.05
C ASP A 138 -3.40 -9.19 -12.34
N PHE A 139 -3.07 -7.98 -12.80
CA PHE A 139 -3.63 -6.73 -12.26
C PHE A 139 -5.09 -6.48 -12.64
N ARG A 140 -5.66 -7.27 -13.54
CA ARG A 140 -7.02 -7.10 -14.07
C ARG A 140 -7.94 -8.24 -13.69
N ARG A 141 -7.51 -9.08 -12.76
CA ARG A 141 -8.29 -10.19 -12.24
C ARG A 141 -8.26 -10.20 -10.72
N VAL A 142 -9.40 -10.44 -10.11
CA VAL A 142 -9.54 -10.76 -8.68
C VAL A 142 -9.17 -12.22 -8.47
N ARG A 143 -8.58 -12.60 -7.33
CA ARG A 143 -8.42 -14.00 -6.94
C ARG A 143 -9.77 -14.69 -6.99
N GLU A 144 -9.81 -15.89 -7.60
CA GLU A 144 -11.05 -16.61 -7.90
C GLU A 144 -11.93 -16.83 -6.65
N GLU A 145 -11.31 -17.14 -5.51
CA GLU A 145 -12.00 -17.36 -4.25
C GLU A 145 -12.62 -16.08 -3.65
N LEU A 146 -12.13 -14.91 -4.04
CA LEU A 146 -12.63 -13.62 -3.54
C LEU A 146 -13.74 -13.02 -4.41
N GLY A 147 -13.88 -13.48 -5.67
CA GLY A 147 -14.92 -13.02 -6.59
C GLY A 147 -14.37 -12.56 -7.94
N THR A 148 -15.07 -11.63 -8.58
CA THR A 148 -14.78 -11.14 -9.92
C THR A 148 -14.56 -9.63 -9.94
N MET A 149 -14.13 -9.08 -11.09
CA MET A 149 -14.05 -7.60 -11.26
C MET A 149 -15.43 -6.95 -11.21
N GLU A 150 -16.46 -7.64 -11.65
CA GLU A 150 -17.86 -7.19 -11.56
C GLU A 150 -18.31 -7.12 -10.09
N ASP A 151 -17.90 -8.08 -9.25
CA ASP A 151 -18.18 -8.03 -7.80
C ASP A 151 -17.46 -6.83 -7.14
N LEU A 152 -16.24 -6.49 -7.60
CA LEU A 152 -15.53 -5.29 -7.15
C LEU A 152 -16.29 -4.02 -7.55
N GLU A 153 -16.76 -3.91 -8.79
CA GLU A 153 -17.56 -2.77 -9.25
C GLU A 153 -18.85 -2.60 -8.43
N HIS A 154 -19.56 -3.70 -8.16
CA HIS A 154 -20.75 -3.68 -7.30
C HIS A 154 -20.43 -3.19 -5.89
N LEU A 155 -19.35 -3.71 -5.29
CA LEU A 155 -18.91 -3.27 -3.96
C LEU A 155 -18.56 -1.78 -3.94
N THR A 156 -17.77 -1.29 -4.91
CA THR A 156 -17.38 0.13 -4.96
C THR A 156 -18.60 1.03 -5.15
N GLU A 157 -19.57 0.66 -6.00
CA GLU A 157 -20.83 1.38 -6.13
C GLU A 157 -21.64 1.38 -4.83
N ALA A 158 -21.70 0.26 -4.11
CA ALA A 158 -22.40 0.16 -2.84
C ALA A 158 -21.72 1.02 -1.75
N CYS A 159 -20.40 1.08 -1.74
CA CYS A 159 -19.60 1.96 -0.89
C CYS A 159 -19.87 3.44 -1.21
N HIS A 160 -19.83 3.82 -2.47
CA HIS A 160 -20.08 5.22 -2.90
C HIS A 160 -21.50 5.72 -2.51
N LYS A 161 -22.52 4.86 -2.61
CA LYS A 161 -23.89 5.18 -2.15
C LYS A 161 -23.95 5.49 -0.64
N ARG A 162 -22.97 5.03 0.14
CA ARG A 162 -22.82 5.25 1.59
C ARG A 162 -21.75 6.29 1.95
N ASN A 163 -21.18 6.99 0.95
CA ASN A 163 -20.04 7.89 1.11
C ASN A 163 -18.80 7.21 1.74
N ILE A 164 -18.58 5.94 1.44
CA ILE A 164 -17.39 5.20 1.82
C ILE A 164 -16.43 5.20 0.62
N SER A 165 -15.22 5.72 0.80
CA SER A 165 -14.15 5.66 -0.19
C SER A 165 -13.42 4.33 -0.11
N VAL A 166 -13.11 3.73 -1.26
CA VAL A 166 -12.44 2.43 -1.35
C VAL A 166 -10.98 2.60 -1.69
N CYS A 167 -10.10 2.03 -0.88
CA CYS A 167 -8.66 1.96 -1.09
C CYS A 167 -8.24 0.54 -1.47
N MET A 168 -7.25 0.44 -2.37
CA MET A 168 -6.58 -0.81 -2.69
C MET A 168 -5.08 -0.63 -2.86
N ASP A 169 -4.34 -1.73 -2.72
CA ASP A 169 -2.91 -1.79 -2.98
C ASP A 169 -2.60 -1.89 -4.47
N PHE A 170 -1.58 -1.17 -4.91
CA PHE A 170 -1.07 -1.23 -6.28
C PHE A 170 0.43 -1.46 -6.25
N VAL A 171 0.82 -2.70 -6.55
CA VAL A 171 2.22 -3.15 -6.52
C VAL A 171 2.92 -2.68 -7.78
N MET A 172 3.77 -1.66 -7.67
CA MET A 172 4.50 -1.11 -8.82
C MET A 172 5.91 -1.68 -8.98
N ASN A 173 6.56 -2.11 -7.88
CA ASN A 173 7.96 -2.51 -7.93
C ASN A 173 8.20 -3.82 -8.69
N HIS A 174 7.29 -4.80 -8.59
CA HIS A 174 7.49 -6.17 -9.07
C HIS A 174 6.19 -6.82 -9.53
N THR A 175 6.31 -7.97 -10.15
CA THR A 175 5.20 -8.90 -10.41
C THR A 175 5.55 -10.28 -9.86
N SER A 176 4.54 -11.15 -9.75
CA SER A 176 4.77 -12.57 -9.55
C SER A 176 5.56 -13.19 -10.70
N GLU A 177 6.36 -14.21 -10.42
CA GLU A 177 6.97 -15.08 -11.45
C GLU A 177 5.94 -15.79 -12.35
N GLU A 178 4.66 -15.84 -11.91
CA GLU A 178 3.54 -16.40 -12.67
C GLU A 178 2.78 -15.34 -13.48
N HIS A 179 3.17 -14.08 -13.43
CA HIS A 179 2.62 -13.03 -14.30
C HIS A 179 2.89 -13.39 -15.78
N GLU A 180 1.98 -13.06 -16.67
CA GLU A 180 2.15 -13.36 -18.11
C GLU A 180 3.51 -12.89 -18.64
N TRP A 181 3.94 -11.69 -18.27
CA TRP A 181 5.24 -11.15 -18.69
C TRP A 181 6.41 -12.00 -18.19
N ALA A 182 6.35 -12.45 -16.93
CA ALA A 182 7.39 -13.28 -16.33
C ALA A 182 7.44 -14.67 -17.00
N ARG A 183 6.29 -15.29 -17.27
CA ARG A 183 6.20 -16.56 -17.98
C ARG A 183 6.77 -16.46 -19.40
N ARG A 184 6.46 -15.38 -20.13
CA ARG A 184 6.99 -15.14 -21.47
C ARG A 184 8.48 -14.80 -21.46
N ALA A 185 8.95 -14.05 -20.46
CA ALA A 185 10.38 -13.80 -20.25
C ALA A 185 11.13 -15.10 -19.98
N ARG A 186 10.58 -15.98 -19.14
CA ARG A 186 11.12 -17.33 -18.85
C ARG A 186 11.13 -18.23 -20.09
N ALA A 187 10.21 -18.03 -21.04
CA ALA A 187 10.23 -18.68 -22.35
C ALA A 187 11.28 -18.11 -23.33
N GLY A 188 12.07 -17.11 -22.91
CA GLY A 188 13.12 -16.51 -23.71
C GLY A 188 12.66 -15.42 -24.68
N GLU A 189 11.43 -14.90 -24.53
CA GLU A 189 10.95 -13.81 -25.37
C GLU A 189 11.63 -12.49 -24.99
N GLY A 190 12.53 -12.00 -25.85
CA GLY A 190 13.39 -10.85 -25.54
C GLY A 190 12.63 -9.55 -25.20
N GLU A 191 11.45 -9.33 -25.79
CA GLU A 191 10.59 -8.20 -25.43
C GLU A 191 10.18 -8.26 -23.94
N TYR A 192 9.77 -9.44 -23.47
CA TYR A 192 9.34 -9.64 -22.08
C TYR A 192 10.52 -9.73 -21.11
N MET A 193 11.66 -10.29 -21.53
CA MET A 193 12.88 -10.23 -20.74
C MET A 193 13.31 -8.78 -20.47
N SER A 194 13.13 -7.86 -21.42
CA SER A 194 13.46 -6.44 -21.24
C SER A 194 12.59 -5.71 -20.21
N ARG A 195 11.47 -6.30 -19.78
CA ARG A 195 10.58 -5.77 -18.74
C ARG A 195 11.09 -6.01 -17.32
N TYR A 196 12.12 -6.85 -17.16
CA TYR A 196 12.76 -7.22 -15.89
C TYR A 196 14.27 -6.99 -16.01
N PHE A 197 15.01 -7.25 -14.94
CA PHE A 197 16.47 -7.19 -14.91
C PHE A 197 17.05 -8.60 -14.97
N PHE A 198 17.45 -9.04 -16.14
CA PHE A 198 18.09 -10.33 -16.37
C PHE A 198 19.59 -10.21 -16.65
N PHE A 199 20.37 -11.13 -16.09
CA PHE A 199 21.83 -11.19 -16.26
C PHE A 199 22.27 -12.64 -16.48
N ASP A 200 23.09 -12.89 -17.51
CA ASP A 200 23.59 -14.22 -17.90
C ASP A 200 24.78 -14.69 -17.05
N ASN A 201 25.33 -13.85 -16.18
CA ASN A 201 26.43 -14.15 -15.29
C ASN A 201 26.31 -13.37 -13.97
N PRO A 202 27.04 -13.79 -12.90
CA PRO A 202 26.90 -13.19 -11.57
C PRO A 202 27.57 -11.82 -11.40
N ARG A 203 28.36 -11.35 -12.37
CA ARG A 203 29.19 -10.16 -12.20
C ARG A 203 28.38 -8.90 -11.88
N ILE A 204 27.34 -8.62 -12.65
CA ILE A 204 26.48 -7.45 -12.42
C ILE A 204 25.61 -7.64 -11.16
N PRO A 205 24.96 -8.79 -10.93
CA PRO A 205 24.33 -9.09 -9.63
C PRO A 205 25.24 -8.83 -8.42
N GLU A 206 26.48 -9.32 -8.44
CA GLU A 206 27.45 -9.11 -7.34
C GLU A 206 27.83 -7.63 -7.17
N GLU A 207 27.87 -6.84 -8.26
CA GLU A 207 28.09 -5.40 -8.18
C GLU A 207 26.89 -4.68 -7.53
N PHE A 208 25.64 -5.08 -7.82
CA PHE A 208 24.44 -4.57 -7.14
C PHE A 208 24.44 -4.93 -5.65
N GLU A 209 24.76 -6.18 -5.28
CA GLU A 209 24.80 -6.66 -3.90
C GLU A 209 25.76 -5.85 -2.99
N ARG A 210 26.75 -5.16 -3.56
CA ARG A 210 27.66 -4.30 -2.79
C ARG A 210 27.01 -3.02 -2.29
N THR A 211 25.95 -2.56 -2.95
CA THR A 211 25.34 -1.24 -2.68
C THR A 211 23.87 -1.31 -2.35
N VAL A 212 23.17 -2.37 -2.76
CA VAL A 212 21.73 -2.56 -2.53
C VAL A 212 21.51 -3.31 -1.22
N PRO A 213 20.92 -2.67 -0.18
CA PRO A 213 20.61 -3.37 1.06
C PRO A 213 19.53 -4.42 0.84
N GLN A 214 19.67 -5.58 1.45
CA GLN A 214 18.65 -6.62 1.45
C GLN A 214 17.44 -6.20 2.29
N VAL A 215 16.24 -6.54 1.83
CA VAL A 215 14.99 -6.26 2.56
C VAL A 215 14.75 -7.35 3.60
N PHE A 216 14.91 -8.61 3.21
CA PHE A 216 14.68 -9.77 4.06
C PHE A 216 15.94 -10.66 4.19
N PRO A 217 16.97 -10.19 4.91
CA PRO A 217 18.28 -10.87 4.93
C PRO A 217 18.26 -12.28 5.53
N THR A 218 17.21 -12.63 6.30
CA THR A 218 17.07 -13.94 6.95
C THR A 218 16.09 -14.88 6.25
N THR A 219 14.98 -14.35 5.69
CA THR A 219 13.91 -15.14 5.08
C THR A 219 14.02 -15.23 3.57
N ALA A 220 14.57 -14.20 2.91
CA ALA A 220 14.82 -14.16 1.48
C ALA A 220 16.15 -13.43 1.20
N PRO A 221 17.32 -14.06 1.50
CA PRO A 221 18.61 -13.42 1.37
C PRO A 221 19.00 -13.18 -0.10
N GLY A 222 19.64 -12.03 -0.35
CA GLY A 222 20.05 -11.59 -1.68
C GLY A 222 18.99 -10.75 -2.38
N ASN A 223 19.40 -10.14 -3.51
CA ASN A 223 18.53 -9.33 -4.37
C ASN A 223 18.40 -9.96 -5.77
N PHE A 224 18.88 -11.18 -5.96
CA PHE A 224 18.83 -11.87 -7.27
C PHE A 224 18.55 -13.36 -7.09
N THR A 225 17.72 -13.88 -7.98
CA THR A 225 17.38 -15.31 -8.06
C THR A 225 17.96 -15.92 -9.34
N TRP A 226 18.67 -17.04 -9.22
CA TRP A 226 19.14 -17.81 -10.36
C TRP A 226 18.03 -18.68 -10.94
N LEU A 227 17.80 -18.59 -12.24
CA LEU A 227 16.81 -19.37 -13.00
C LEU A 227 17.57 -20.39 -13.87
N PRO A 228 17.73 -21.64 -13.40
CA PRO A 228 18.55 -22.63 -14.10
C PRO A 228 17.97 -23.02 -15.46
N GLU A 229 16.67 -22.94 -15.65
CA GLU A 229 15.98 -23.28 -16.88
C GLU A 229 16.31 -22.35 -18.06
N ILE A 230 16.70 -21.11 -17.80
CA ILE A 230 17.11 -20.14 -18.80
C ILE A 230 18.56 -19.66 -18.65
N GLY A 231 19.26 -20.10 -17.61
CA GLY A 231 20.65 -19.75 -17.33
C GLY A 231 20.86 -18.27 -17.04
N HIS A 232 19.93 -17.61 -16.34
CA HIS A 232 20.00 -16.19 -16.00
C HIS A 232 19.69 -15.93 -14.53
N TYR A 233 20.28 -14.86 -14.00
CA TYR A 233 19.82 -14.22 -12.76
C TYR A 233 18.72 -13.23 -13.09
N VAL A 234 17.67 -13.17 -12.27
CA VAL A 234 16.64 -12.13 -12.28
C VAL A 234 16.69 -11.35 -10.98
N MET A 235 16.49 -10.04 -11.03
CA MET A 235 16.42 -9.20 -9.83
C MET A 235 15.14 -9.46 -9.04
N THR A 236 15.30 -9.69 -7.72
CA THR A 236 14.22 -10.05 -6.79
C THR A 236 14.49 -9.37 -5.45
N THR A 237 14.16 -8.08 -5.36
CA THR A 237 14.42 -7.26 -4.16
C THR A 237 13.71 -7.78 -2.91
N PHE A 238 12.55 -8.44 -3.06
CA PHE A 238 11.74 -8.99 -1.97
C PHE A 238 11.87 -10.51 -1.92
N TYR A 239 10.90 -11.25 -2.45
CA TYR A 239 10.96 -12.71 -2.48
C TYR A 239 11.45 -13.24 -3.83
N PRO A 240 12.03 -14.45 -3.90
CA PRO A 240 12.52 -15.05 -5.15
C PRO A 240 11.49 -15.17 -6.27
N TYR A 241 10.20 -15.23 -5.93
CA TYR A 241 9.08 -15.30 -6.86
C TYR A 241 8.47 -13.93 -7.21
N GLN A 242 9.06 -12.82 -6.73
CA GLN A 242 8.66 -11.43 -7.03
C GLN A 242 9.76 -10.79 -7.87
N TRP A 243 9.53 -10.70 -9.19
CA TRP A 243 10.53 -10.21 -10.14
C TRP A 243 10.41 -8.70 -10.33
N ASP A 244 11.50 -7.99 -10.11
CA ASP A 244 11.57 -6.53 -10.18
C ASP A 244 11.37 -5.99 -11.59
N LEU A 245 10.43 -5.08 -11.75
CA LEU A 245 10.10 -4.44 -13.02
C LEU A 245 11.17 -3.43 -13.43
N ASN A 246 11.53 -3.45 -14.71
CA ASN A 246 12.50 -2.55 -15.32
C ASN A 246 11.84 -1.27 -15.84
N TYR A 247 11.66 -0.28 -15.00
CA TYR A 247 11.11 1.03 -15.39
C TYR A 247 12.02 1.87 -16.29
N ARG A 248 13.19 1.40 -16.66
CA ARG A 248 13.95 2.01 -17.78
C ARG A 248 13.31 1.71 -19.13
N ASN A 249 12.47 0.69 -19.21
CA ASN A 249 11.67 0.36 -20.37
C ASN A 249 10.35 1.15 -20.33
N PRO A 250 10.11 2.09 -21.26
CA PRO A 250 8.89 2.91 -21.27
C PRO A 250 7.61 2.07 -21.40
N ARG A 251 7.69 0.88 -21.99
CA ARG A 251 6.54 -0.02 -22.08
C ARG A 251 6.08 -0.50 -20.70
N VAL A 252 7.00 -0.75 -19.77
CA VAL A 252 6.66 -1.11 -18.38
C VAL A 252 5.86 0.02 -17.74
N PHE A 253 6.32 1.27 -17.86
CA PHE A 253 5.59 2.41 -17.32
C PHE A 253 4.19 2.54 -17.93
N ASN A 254 4.08 2.51 -19.26
CA ASN A 254 2.80 2.66 -19.96
C ASN A 254 1.80 1.55 -19.58
N GLU A 255 2.25 0.30 -19.52
CA GLU A 255 1.41 -0.84 -19.13
C GLU A 255 0.99 -0.78 -17.64
N MET A 256 1.87 -0.31 -16.76
CA MET A 256 1.50 -0.12 -15.36
C MET A 256 0.51 1.04 -15.20
N MET A 257 0.65 2.12 -15.99
CA MET A 257 -0.37 3.19 -16.02
C MET A 257 -1.69 2.72 -16.62
N TYR A 258 -1.66 1.80 -17.60
CA TYR A 258 -2.85 1.12 -18.08
C TYR A 258 -3.57 0.39 -16.93
N ASN A 259 -2.84 -0.43 -16.16
CA ASN A 259 -3.42 -1.16 -15.03
C ASN A 259 -3.96 -0.22 -13.95
N PHE A 260 -3.23 0.87 -13.64
CA PHE A 260 -3.68 1.92 -12.73
C PHE A 260 -5.03 2.53 -13.16
N LEU A 261 -5.15 2.96 -14.42
CA LEU A 261 -6.36 3.57 -14.96
C LEU A 261 -7.51 2.56 -15.07
N TYR A 262 -7.19 1.30 -15.39
CA TYR A 262 -8.17 0.22 -15.39
C TYR A 262 -8.83 0.05 -14.02
N LEU A 263 -8.04 -0.01 -12.95
CA LEU A 263 -8.53 -0.14 -11.58
C LEU A 263 -9.27 1.13 -11.11
N ALA A 264 -8.77 2.32 -11.49
CA ALA A 264 -9.44 3.59 -11.24
C ALA A 264 -10.86 3.63 -11.83
N ASN A 265 -11.06 3.04 -13.03
CA ASN A 265 -12.37 2.96 -13.68
C ASN A 265 -13.30 1.89 -13.07
N ARG A 266 -12.79 1.05 -12.14
CA ARG A 266 -13.58 0.10 -11.33
C ARG A 266 -14.11 0.71 -10.02
N GLY A 267 -13.97 2.04 -9.85
CA GLY A 267 -14.52 2.76 -8.70
C GLY A 267 -13.59 2.82 -7.50
N ILE A 268 -12.31 2.50 -7.66
CA ILE A 268 -11.31 2.70 -6.61
C ILE A 268 -11.08 4.21 -6.42
N ASP A 269 -11.05 4.67 -5.19
CA ASP A 269 -10.90 6.08 -4.81
C ASP A 269 -9.47 6.42 -4.37
N ILE A 270 -8.80 5.47 -3.74
CA ILE A 270 -7.47 5.65 -3.19
C ILE A 270 -6.60 4.48 -3.64
N ILE A 271 -5.50 4.79 -4.29
CA ILE A 271 -4.49 3.81 -4.70
C ILE A 271 -3.30 3.90 -3.74
N ARG A 272 -3.12 2.87 -2.92
CA ARG A 272 -1.90 2.72 -2.12
C ARG A 272 -0.81 2.15 -3.00
N ILE A 273 0.21 2.96 -3.26
CA ILE A 273 1.38 2.54 -4.04
C ILE A 273 2.34 1.81 -3.11
N ASP A 274 2.46 0.51 -3.32
CA ASP A 274 3.35 -0.37 -2.57
C ASP A 274 4.81 -0.09 -2.91
N ALA A 275 5.69 -0.16 -1.89
CA ALA A 275 7.14 -0.12 -2.01
C ALA A 275 7.68 1.01 -2.92
N VAL A 276 7.09 2.21 -2.86
CA VAL A 276 7.43 3.36 -3.73
C VAL A 276 8.94 3.60 -3.87
N PRO A 277 9.74 3.60 -2.79
CA PRO A 277 11.18 3.90 -2.87
C PRO A 277 11.98 2.99 -3.80
N TYR A 278 11.46 1.81 -4.12
CA TYR A 278 12.20 0.74 -4.80
C TYR A 278 11.99 0.71 -6.32
N ILE A 279 11.06 1.50 -6.87
CA ILE A 279 10.61 1.40 -8.29
C ILE A 279 11.74 1.53 -9.31
N TRP A 280 12.79 2.33 -9.02
CA TRP A 280 13.91 2.53 -9.96
C TRP A 280 15.18 1.85 -9.51
N LYS A 281 15.87 1.15 -10.45
CA LYS A 281 17.13 0.43 -10.20
C LYS A 281 18.28 1.07 -10.96
N GLU A 282 19.40 1.31 -10.24
CA GLU A 282 20.61 1.87 -10.83
C GLU A 282 21.85 1.28 -10.17
N LEU A 283 22.76 0.72 -11.00
CA LEU A 283 23.98 0.12 -10.52
C LEU A 283 24.86 1.15 -9.79
N GLY A 284 25.46 0.74 -8.67
CA GLY A 284 26.29 1.61 -7.84
C GLY A 284 25.50 2.51 -6.88
N THR A 285 24.19 2.37 -6.82
CA THR A 285 23.32 3.05 -5.86
C THR A 285 22.65 2.04 -4.92
N SER A 286 21.92 2.54 -3.92
CA SER A 286 21.11 1.69 -3.04
C SER A 286 19.83 1.16 -3.70
N CYS A 287 19.50 1.57 -4.92
CA CYS A 287 18.23 1.32 -5.60
C CYS A 287 17.00 1.74 -4.77
N ARG A 288 17.17 2.75 -3.90
CA ARG A 288 16.11 3.27 -3.04
C ARG A 288 16.12 4.80 -3.07
N ASN A 289 14.95 5.42 -3.09
CA ASN A 289 14.76 6.86 -3.01
C ASN A 289 15.49 7.64 -4.12
N LEU A 290 15.61 7.06 -5.32
CA LEU A 290 16.30 7.71 -6.43
C LEU A 290 15.42 8.79 -7.07
N ARG A 291 16.04 9.79 -7.69
CA ARG A 291 15.34 10.91 -8.35
C ARG A 291 14.28 10.43 -9.34
N GLN A 292 14.55 9.36 -10.06
CA GLN A 292 13.65 8.82 -11.06
C GLN A 292 12.35 8.25 -10.45
N VAL A 293 12.40 7.80 -9.18
CA VAL A 293 11.17 7.40 -8.45
C VAL A 293 10.24 8.60 -8.32
N HIS A 294 10.75 9.75 -7.90
CA HIS A 294 9.97 10.99 -7.82
C HIS A 294 9.41 11.41 -9.17
N THR A 295 10.21 11.29 -10.26
CA THR A 295 9.74 11.55 -11.62
C THR A 295 8.55 10.64 -12.00
N ILE A 296 8.64 9.34 -11.71
CA ILE A 296 7.56 8.37 -11.98
C ILE A 296 6.30 8.71 -11.19
N VAL A 297 6.42 8.96 -9.88
CA VAL A 297 5.28 9.31 -9.03
C VAL A 297 4.65 10.64 -9.47
N ARG A 298 5.47 11.63 -9.86
CA ARG A 298 4.98 12.91 -10.41
C ARG A 298 4.20 12.70 -11.71
N MET A 299 4.70 11.88 -12.64
CA MET A 299 3.98 11.54 -13.88
C MET A 299 2.66 10.81 -13.56
N MET A 300 2.67 9.83 -12.65
CA MET A 300 1.47 9.12 -12.22
C MET A 300 0.44 10.10 -11.63
N ARG A 301 0.90 11.07 -10.82
CA ARG A 301 0.03 12.12 -10.27
C ARG A 301 -0.63 12.94 -11.37
N MET A 302 0.12 13.42 -12.37
CA MET A 302 -0.44 14.18 -13.49
C MET A 302 -1.39 13.35 -14.33
N ILE A 303 -1.09 12.07 -14.58
CA ILE A 303 -1.98 11.15 -15.30
C ILE A 303 -3.31 11.01 -14.53
N SER A 304 -3.26 10.86 -13.20
CA SER A 304 -4.50 10.80 -12.39
C SER A 304 -5.28 12.11 -12.46
N GLU A 305 -4.63 13.27 -12.36
CA GLU A 305 -5.26 14.59 -12.45
C GLU A 305 -5.89 14.89 -13.83
N ILE A 306 -5.38 14.24 -14.89
CA ILE A 306 -5.97 14.34 -16.24
C ILE A 306 -7.21 13.44 -16.38
N VAL A 307 -7.08 12.15 -16.00
CA VAL A 307 -8.08 11.12 -16.33
C VAL A 307 -9.12 10.94 -15.23
N CYS A 308 -8.69 10.92 -13.98
CA CYS A 308 -9.47 10.54 -12.81
C CYS A 308 -9.09 11.38 -11.58
N PRO A 309 -9.29 12.71 -11.61
CA PRO A 309 -8.77 13.65 -10.60
C PRO A 309 -9.33 13.46 -9.20
N GLY A 310 -10.39 12.68 -9.06
CA GLY A 310 -10.94 12.28 -7.76
C GLY A 310 -10.12 11.20 -7.03
N ILE A 311 -9.15 10.56 -7.71
CA ILE A 311 -8.32 9.50 -7.13
C ILE A 311 -7.19 10.07 -6.29
N LEU A 312 -6.96 9.49 -5.12
CA LEU A 312 -5.82 9.81 -4.27
C LEU A 312 -4.70 8.78 -4.42
N LEU A 313 -3.46 9.25 -4.41
CA LEU A 313 -2.26 8.44 -4.32
C LEU A 313 -1.78 8.43 -2.87
N LEU A 314 -1.78 7.26 -2.25
CA LEU A 314 -1.21 7.00 -0.92
C LEU A 314 0.11 6.26 -1.10
N GLY A 315 1.23 6.91 -0.81
CA GLY A 315 2.56 6.30 -0.96
C GLY A 315 2.97 5.53 0.30
N GLU A 316 3.44 4.30 0.13
CA GLU A 316 4.13 3.60 1.19
C GLU A 316 5.62 3.92 1.15
N VAL A 317 6.06 4.68 2.14
CA VAL A 317 7.46 5.09 2.32
C VAL A 317 7.80 5.02 3.80
N VAL A 318 8.60 4.02 4.18
CA VAL A 318 8.93 3.75 5.58
C VAL A 318 10.21 4.48 5.97
N MET A 319 10.08 5.72 6.38
CA MET A 319 11.18 6.59 6.87
C MET A 319 10.64 7.60 7.87
N GLU A 320 11.55 8.36 8.51
CA GLU A 320 11.17 9.48 9.39
C GLU A 320 10.45 10.58 8.59
N PRO A 321 9.52 11.36 9.19
CA PRO A 321 8.67 12.34 8.50
C PRO A 321 9.44 13.36 7.65
N GLU A 322 10.59 13.83 8.11
CA GLU A 322 11.43 14.75 7.34
C GLU A 322 11.97 14.11 6.05
N LYS A 323 12.27 12.81 6.09
CA LYS A 323 12.80 12.04 4.94
C LYS A 323 11.71 11.57 4.00
N VAL A 324 10.47 11.37 4.48
CA VAL A 324 9.35 11.02 3.60
C VAL A 324 8.75 12.25 2.93
N ALA A 325 8.88 13.44 3.51
CA ALA A 325 8.29 14.67 3.01
C ALA A 325 8.52 14.93 1.50
N PRO A 326 9.70 14.64 0.91
CA PRO A 326 9.91 14.77 -0.53
C PRO A 326 8.92 13.99 -1.41
N TYR A 327 8.30 12.91 -0.91
CA TYR A 327 7.30 12.13 -1.64
C TYR A 327 5.91 12.79 -1.73
N PHE A 328 5.69 13.88 -1.00
CA PHE A 328 4.58 14.81 -1.28
C PHE A 328 4.87 15.69 -2.50
N GLY A 329 6.13 15.77 -2.94
CA GLY A 329 6.61 16.74 -3.91
C GLY A 329 6.68 18.15 -3.32
N THR A 330 6.53 19.15 -4.17
CA THR A 330 6.33 20.56 -3.76
C THR A 330 4.86 20.96 -3.91
N LEU A 331 4.49 22.13 -3.40
CA LEU A 331 3.12 22.64 -3.55
C LEU A 331 2.75 22.92 -5.02
N GLU A 332 3.73 23.29 -5.85
CA GLU A 332 3.56 23.53 -7.29
C GLU A 332 3.68 22.23 -8.11
N LYS A 333 4.44 21.25 -7.61
CA LYS A 333 4.69 19.96 -8.27
C LYS A 333 4.40 18.82 -7.30
N PRO A 334 3.15 18.58 -6.96
CA PRO A 334 2.78 17.53 -6.02
C PRO A 334 3.02 16.13 -6.59
N GLU A 335 3.38 15.21 -5.69
CA GLU A 335 3.54 13.77 -5.95
C GLU A 335 2.41 13.01 -5.24
N CYS A 336 2.68 12.29 -4.15
CA CYS A 336 1.62 11.61 -3.39
C CYS A 336 0.66 12.61 -2.72
N HIS A 337 -0.62 12.24 -2.61
CA HIS A 337 -1.59 12.99 -1.84
C HIS A 337 -1.43 12.75 -0.34
N MET A 338 -1.16 11.49 0.01
CA MET A 338 -1.00 11.03 1.38
C MET A 338 0.22 10.11 1.50
N LEU A 339 0.80 10.07 2.69
CA LEU A 339 1.88 9.14 3.06
C LEU A 339 1.59 8.53 4.43
N TYR A 340 2.08 7.30 4.68
CA TYR A 340 1.98 6.66 5.98
C TYR A 340 2.83 7.38 7.04
N ASN A 341 2.29 7.55 8.25
CA ASN A 341 3.00 8.11 9.38
C ASN A 341 3.59 7.01 10.27
N VAL A 342 4.52 6.24 9.72
CA VAL A 342 5.11 5.04 10.34
C VAL A 342 5.84 5.38 11.62
N THR A 343 6.66 6.43 11.62
CA THR A 343 7.45 6.82 12.80
C THR A 343 6.57 7.30 13.95
N THR A 344 5.47 8.01 13.65
CA THR A 344 4.50 8.39 14.69
C THR A 344 3.82 7.17 15.28
N MET A 345 3.45 6.18 14.47
CA MET A 345 2.89 4.90 14.92
C MET A 345 3.85 4.20 15.90
N ALA A 346 5.11 4.00 15.52
CA ALA A 346 6.13 3.37 16.38
C ALA A 346 6.37 4.19 17.68
N THR A 347 6.35 5.54 17.57
CA THR A 347 6.51 6.44 18.72
C THR A 347 5.32 6.37 19.68
N ILE A 348 4.10 6.17 19.20
CA ILE A 348 2.92 5.96 20.07
C ILE A 348 3.11 4.67 20.87
N TRP A 349 3.53 3.57 20.25
CA TRP A 349 3.78 2.32 20.98
C TRP A 349 4.94 2.44 21.96
N ASN A 350 6.00 3.18 21.61
CA ASN A 350 7.04 3.54 22.57
C ASN A 350 6.47 4.27 23.79
N THR A 351 5.59 5.25 23.57
CA THR A 351 4.95 6.01 24.64
C THR A 351 4.10 5.11 25.54
N VAL A 352 3.37 4.15 24.97
CA VAL A 352 2.60 3.16 25.74
C VAL A 352 3.52 2.32 26.63
N ALA A 353 4.63 1.83 26.09
CA ALA A 353 5.57 0.98 26.83
C ALA A 353 6.34 1.74 27.92
N THR A 354 6.84 2.92 27.60
CA THR A 354 7.70 3.71 28.50
C THR A 354 6.94 4.62 29.44
N ARG A 355 5.68 4.95 29.11
CA ARG A 355 4.85 5.98 29.79
C ARG A 355 5.50 7.37 29.75
N ASP A 356 6.36 7.61 28.75
CA ASP A 356 7.05 8.87 28.52
C ASP A 356 6.63 9.46 27.15
N VAL A 357 6.13 10.70 27.18
CA VAL A 357 5.64 11.42 26.00
C VAL A 357 6.71 12.29 25.32
N CYS A 358 7.93 12.34 25.82
CA CYS A 358 8.97 13.26 25.30
C CYS A 358 9.25 13.02 23.82
N LEU A 359 9.43 11.77 23.41
CA LEU A 359 9.67 11.42 22.00
C LEU A 359 8.43 11.73 21.13
N LEU A 360 7.22 11.46 21.63
CA LEU A 360 5.98 11.76 20.90
C LEU A 360 5.77 13.27 20.69
N LYS A 361 6.09 14.09 21.71
CA LYS A 361 6.09 15.54 21.55
C LYS A 361 7.06 16.00 20.49
N LYS A 362 8.29 15.47 20.50
CA LYS A 362 9.30 15.78 19.48
C LYS A 362 8.83 15.40 18.08
N GLN A 363 8.21 14.23 17.94
CA GLN A 363 7.64 13.75 16.69
C GLN A 363 6.54 14.69 16.17
N PHE A 364 5.63 15.15 17.03
CA PHE A 364 4.59 16.11 16.66
C PHE A 364 5.14 17.49 16.31
N GLU A 365 6.22 17.96 16.95
CA GLU A 365 6.90 19.18 16.56
C GLU A 365 7.42 19.08 15.11
N ILE A 366 8.05 17.95 14.73
CA ILE A 366 8.56 17.71 13.38
C ILE A 366 7.40 17.72 12.37
N VAL A 367 6.36 16.92 12.61
CA VAL A 367 5.20 16.83 11.71
C VAL A 367 4.50 18.18 11.57
N SER A 368 4.36 18.94 12.67
CA SER A 368 3.68 20.25 12.66
C SER A 368 4.47 21.34 11.96
N ALA A 369 5.78 21.17 11.78
CA ALA A 369 6.63 22.08 11.03
C ALA A 369 6.53 21.91 9.51
N LEU A 370 5.98 20.79 9.04
CA LEU A 370 5.76 20.52 7.62
C LEU A 370 4.60 21.37 7.07
N PRO A 371 4.56 21.61 5.75
CA PRO A 371 3.42 22.28 5.12
C PRO A 371 2.09 21.61 5.48
N LYS A 372 1.06 22.40 5.78
CA LYS A 372 -0.27 21.89 6.17
C LYS A 372 -0.96 21.05 5.08
N GLN A 373 -0.51 21.22 3.84
CA GLN A 373 -0.99 20.44 2.69
C GLN A 373 -0.46 19.01 2.67
N TYR A 374 0.61 18.72 3.41
CA TYR A 374 1.16 17.38 3.53
C TYR A 374 0.30 16.57 4.50
N THR A 375 -0.36 15.56 3.98
CA THR A 375 -1.35 14.77 4.73
C THR A 375 -0.82 13.39 5.01
N PHE A 376 -0.67 13.07 6.29
CA PHE A 376 -0.27 11.74 6.72
C PHE A 376 -1.49 10.88 7.06
N GLN A 377 -1.47 9.63 6.60
CA GLN A 377 -2.34 8.59 7.14
C GLN A 377 -1.79 8.14 8.48
N ASN A 378 -2.49 8.52 9.55
CA ASN A 378 -2.16 8.08 10.90
C ASN A 378 -2.84 6.74 11.20
N TYR A 379 -2.14 5.82 11.84
CA TYR A 379 -2.65 4.50 12.20
C TYR A 379 -1.92 3.98 13.45
N LEU A 380 -2.55 3.03 14.14
CA LEU A 380 -1.92 2.33 15.26
C LEU A 380 -1.34 0.99 14.85
N ARG A 381 -2.05 0.27 13.99
CA ARG A 381 -1.64 -1.00 13.40
C ARG A 381 -2.14 -1.09 11.96
N CYS A 382 -1.39 -1.81 11.14
CA CYS A 382 -1.77 -2.25 9.80
C CYS A 382 -1.38 -3.74 9.63
N HIS A 383 -1.36 -4.24 8.42
CA HIS A 383 -0.92 -5.61 8.09
C HIS A 383 0.59 -5.81 8.30
N ASP A 384 1.40 -4.74 8.22
CA ASP A 384 2.85 -4.82 8.39
C ASP A 384 3.25 -5.04 9.85
N ASP A 385 4.48 -5.52 10.02
CA ASP A 385 5.15 -5.56 11.31
C ASP A 385 5.53 -4.14 11.83
N ILE A 386 5.95 -4.05 13.08
CA ILE A 386 6.49 -2.83 13.66
C ILE A 386 8.01 -2.96 13.76
N GLY A 387 8.72 -2.04 13.09
CA GLY A 387 10.14 -1.80 13.34
C GLY A 387 10.33 -0.63 14.32
N TRP A 388 11.31 -0.73 15.22
CA TRP A 388 11.63 0.35 16.16
C TRP A 388 12.55 1.40 15.53
N GLY A 389 12.16 1.95 14.37
CA GLY A 389 12.83 3.07 13.70
C GLY A 389 12.50 4.41 14.37
N LEU A 390 12.96 4.59 15.62
CA LEU A 390 12.73 5.78 16.43
C LEU A 390 13.91 6.77 16.28
N ASP A 391 13.71 8.03 16.70
CA ASP A 391 14.81 9.03 16.75
C ASP A 391 15.80 8.69 17.90
N TYR A 392 16.71 7.77 17.62
CA TYR A 392 17.71 7.35 18.60
C TYR A 392 18.77 8.40 18.87
N ASP A 393 18.98 9.36 17.98
CA ASP A 393 19.85 10.53 18.26
C ASP A 393 19.23 11.41 19.35
N PHE A 394 17.93 11.61 19.31
CA PHE A 394 17.21 12.31 20.38
C PHE A 394 17.25 11.51 21.68
N LEU A 395 16.92 10.24 21.65
CA LEU A 395 16.91 9.37 22.82
C LEU A 395 18.29 9.22 23.47
N ALA A 396 19.36 9.18 22.69
CA ALA A 396 20.74 9.15 23.20
C ALA A 396 21.08 10.44 23.99
N ARG A 397 20.59 11.60 23.51
CA ARG A 397 20.75 12.87 24.28
C ARG A 397 19.99 12.87 25.61
N GLN A 398 18.99 12.00 25.76
CA GLN A 398 18.28 11.75 27.03
C GLN A 398 18.93 10.63 27.88
N GLY A 399 20.10 10.13 27.47
CA GLY A 399 20.85 9.10 28.17
C GLY A 399 20.39 7.67 27.88
N MET A 400 19.54 7.47 26.88
CA MET A 400 19.01 6.15 26.49
C MET A 400 19.94 5.46 25.49
N GLN A 401 20.23 4.19 25.72
CA GLN A 401 21.01 3.36 24.79
C GLN A 401 20.06 2.62 23.84
N GLU A 402 20.27 2.76 22.55
CA GLU A 402 19.43 2.19 21.48
C GLU A 402 19.13 0.71 21.68
N ARG A 403 20.17 -0.12 21.80
CA ARG A 403 20.00 -1.57 21.96
C ARG A 403 19.19 -1.94 23.21
N ALA A 404 19.50 -1.32 24.33
CA ALA A 404 18.79 -1.60 25.59
C ALA A 404 17.32 -1.16 25.51
N HIS A 405 17.07 -0.05 24.83
CA HIS A 405 15.71 0.46 24.61
C HIS A 405 14.90 -0.45 23.67
N LYS A 406 15.46 -0.87 22.54
CA LYS A 406 14.82 -1.83 21.62
C LYS A 406 14.50 -3.14 22.33
N GLN A 407 15.44 -3.67 23.13
CA GLN A 407 15.22 -4.87 23.92
C GLN A 407 14.06 -4.69 24.92
N TYR A 408 14.01 -3.53 25.60
CA TYR A 408 12.91 -3.23 26.53
C TYR A 408 11.56 -3.20 25.80
N LEU A 409 11.46 -2.58 24.63
CA LEU A 409 10.21 -2.54 23.84
C LEU A 409 9.78 -3.94 23.40
N ASN A 410 10.74 -4.75 22.94
CA ASN A 410 10.48 -6.14 22.57
C ASN A 410 9.94 -6.93 23.77
N ASP A 411 10.59 -6.86 24.94
CA ASP A 411 10.16 -7.55 26.14
C ASP A 411 8.81 -7.06 26.66
N TYR A 412 8.55 -5.74 26.56
CA TYR A 412 7.27 -5.17 26.94
C TYR A 412 6.12 -5.74 26.11
N PHE A 413 6.24 -5.70 24.77
CA PHE A 413 5.17 -6.16 23.89
C PHE A 413 5.07 -7.68 23.77
N LEU A 414 6.09 -8.43 24.20
CA LEU A 414 6.00 -9.87 24.42
C LEU A 414 5.33 -10.24 25.78
N GLY A 415 4.99 -9.26 26.61
CA GLY A 415 4.46 -9.51 27.95
C GLY A 415 5.50 -10.03 28.96
N ARG A 416 6.79 -9.86 28.67
CA ARG A 416 7.92 -10.30 29.53
C ARG A 416 8.37 -9.23 30.52
N ALA A 417 8.14 -7.96 30.23
CA ALA A 417 8.38 -6.86 31.17
C ALA A 417 7.28 -6.81 32.24
N GLY A 418 7.64 -6.67 33.51
CA GLY A 418 6.82 -6.97 34.67
C GLY A 418 5.47 -6.27 34.84
N ALA A 419 5.16 -5.24 34.03
CA ALA A 419 3.86 -4.53 34.06
C ALA A 419 3.07 -4.66 32.74
N SER A 420 3.56 -5.45 31.79
CA SER A 420 2.93 -5.59 30.48
C SER A 420 1.94 -6.75 30.45
N ASN A 421 0.76 -6.48 29.88
CA ASN A 421 -0.23 -7.51 29.54
C ASN A 421 -0.27 -7.80 28.02
N SER A 422 0.69 -7.26 27.27
CA SER A 422 0.77 -7.48 25.82
C SER A 422 1.05 -8.96 25.48
N ARG A 423 0.59 -9.39 24.29
CA ARG A 423 0.75 -10.74 23.76
C ARG A 423 1.09 -10.66 22.27
N GLY A 424 2.26 -10.11 21.95
CA GLY A 424 2.74 -10.06 20.59
C GLY A 424 3.83 -11.08 20.33
N GLU A 425 4.32 -11.12 19.10
CA GLU A 425 5.38 -12.03 18.64
C GLU A 425 6.51 -11.26 17.98
N LEU A 426 7.74 -11.77 18.10
CA LEU A 426 8.90 -11.25 17.38
C LEU A 426 9.14 -12.02 16.09
N TYR A 427 9.42 -11.26 15.07
CA TYR A 427 9.81 -11.74 13.76
C TYR A 427 11.15 -11.11 13.39
N ASN A 428 12.06 -11.88 12.75
CA ASN A 428 13.38 -11.40 12.34
C ASN A 428 14.18 -10.67 13.45
N ALA A 429 14.33 -11.29 14.63
CA ALA A 429 15.10 -10.71 15.71
C ALA A 429 16.62 -10.83 15.44
N ASP A 430 17.34 -9.70 15.51
CA ASP A 430 18.80 -9.64 15.48
C ASP A 430 19.35 -9.51 16.91
N PRO A 431 20.01 -10.54 17.46
CA PRO A 431 20.53 -10.51 18.82
C PRO A 431 21.73 -9.55 19.01
N VAL A 432 22.36 -9.12 17.91
CA VAL A 432 23.54 -8.23 17.96
C VAL A 432 23.11 -6.78 18.12
N THR A 433 22.17 -6.32 17.28
CA THR A 433 21.67 -4.94 17.28
C THR A 433 20.50 -4.72 18.23
N GLY A 434 19.76 -5.78 18.56
CA GLY A 434 18.49 -5.73 19.28
C GLY A 434 17.31 -5.36 18.35
N ASP A 435 17.56 -5.19 17.05
CA ASP A 435 16.50 -4.98 16.07
C ASP A 435 15.62 -6.23 15.97
N ALA A 436 14.35 -6.00 15.88
CA ALA A 436 13.35 -7.03 15.62
C ALA A 436 12.16 -6.41 14.91
N ARG A 437 11.44 -7.25 14.19
CA ARG A 437 10.11 -6.93 13.69
C ARG A 437 9.09 -7.48 14.68
N PHE A 438 8.13 -6.66 15.04
CA PHE A 438 7.15 -7.00 16.06
C PHE A 438 5.76 -7.14 15.43
N CYS A 439 5.13 -8.30 15.65
CA CYS A 439 3.77 -8.60 15.20
C CYS A 439 2.78 -8.62 16.35
N GLY A 440 1.62 -8.03 16.14
CA GLY A 440 0.54 -8.01 17.11
C GLY A 440 -0.62 -7.13 16.65
N THR A 441 -1.83 -7.54 16.95
CA THR A 441 -3.03 -6.70 16.78
C THR A 441 -3.03 -5.56 17.82
N THR A 442 -3.83 -4.53 17.59
CA THR A 442 -4.02 -3.47 18.60
C THR A 442 -4.51 -4.07 19.94
N ALA A 443 -5.41 -5.06 19.88
CA ALA A 443 -5.95 -5.72 21.05
C ALA A 443 -4.86 -6.50 21.83
N SER A 444 -4.02 -7.28 21.12
CA SER A 444 -2.92 -8.03 21.75
C SER A 444 -1.86 -7.11 22.35
N MET A 445 -1.50 -6.03 21.64
CA MET A 445 -0.51 -5.06 22.12
C MET A 445 -0.99 -4.25 23.34
N CYS A 446 -2.29 -3.92 23.40
CA CYS A 446 -2.89 -3.25 24.55
C CYS A 446 -3.22 -4.18 25.72
N GLY A 447 -3.01 -5.49 25.58
CA GLY A 447 -3.32 -6.49 26.61
C GLY A 447 -4.82 -6.77 26.78
N ILE A 448 -5.66 -6.36 25.84
CA ILE A 448 -7.12 -6.57 25.87
C ILE A 448 -7.43 -8.07 25.76
N GLU A 449 -6.72 -8.78 24.91
CA GLU A 449 -6.88 -10.23 24.72
C GLU A 449 -6.61 -11.01 26.02
N LYS A 450 -5.55 -10.64 26.74
CA LYS A 450 -5.25 -11.24 28.06
C LYS A 450 -6.34 -10.96 29.07
N ALA A 451 -6.83 -9.72 29.14
CA ALA A 451 -7.89 -9.34 30.05
C ALA A 451 -9.21 -10.08 29.73
N ALA A 452 -9.55 -10.22 28.44
CA ALA A 452 -10.73 -10.98 28.03
C ALA A 452 -10.61 -12.47 28.37
N TYR A 453 -9.43 -13.06 28.18
CA TYR A 453 -9.17 -14.46 28.55
C TYR A 453 -9.28 -14.68 30.07
N GLU A 454 -8.71 -13.78 30.88
CA GLU A 454 -8.78 -13.84 32.34
C GLU A 454 -10.22 -13.66 32.84
N ALA A 455 -11.01 -12.78 32.22
CA ALA A 455 -12.42 -12.59 32.54
C ALA A 455 -13.25 -13.86 32.20
N GLY A 456 -13.08 -14.41 31.01
CA GLY A 456 -13.76 -15.65 30.59
C GLY A 456 -13.35 -16.87 31.42
N ALA A 457 -12.10 -16.97 31.84
CA ALA A 457 -11.63 -18.01 32.76
C ALA A 457 -12.26 -17.84 34.15
N ALA A 458 -12.46 -16.62 34.63
CA ALA A 458 -13.13 -16.33 35.92
C ALA A 458 -14.63 -16.67 35.87
N GLU A 459 -15.30 -16.39 34.72
CA GLU A 459 -16.71 -16.79 34.51
C GLU A 459 -16.87 -18.32 34.36
N GLY A 460 -15.93 -18.99 33.68
CA GLY A 460 -15.88 -20.44 33.51
C GLY A 460 -15.63 -21.18 34.83
N MET A 461 -14.94 -20.59 35.79
CA MET A 461 -14.80 -21.12 37.15
C MET A 461 -16.10 -21.01 37.97
N ASN A 462 -17.00 -20.12 37.55
CA ASN A 462 -18.32 -19.93 38.21
C ASN A 462 -19.47 -20.68 37.55
N GLY A 463 -19.28 -21.29 36.39
CA GLY A 463 -20.34 -21.98 35.61
C GLY A 463 -19.86 -22.77 34.43
N GLY A 464 -19.32 -23.96 34.66
CA GLY A 464 -19.24 -25.07 33.70
C GLY A 464 -18.32 -24.91 32.45
N SER A 465 -17.47 -25.92 32.31
CA SER A 465 -16.68 -26.38 31.14
C SER A 465 -15.97 -25.37 30.22
N THR A 466 -14.67 -25.29 30.44
CA THR A 466 -13.69 -24.53 29.64
C THR A 466 -13.44 -25.05 28.21
N ALA A 467 -14.19 -26.03 27.71
CA ALA A 467 -13.93 -26.69 26.40
C ALA A 467 -14.39 -25.87 25.19
N ASP A 468 -15.40 -25.00 25.34
CA ASP A 468 -15.99 -24.30 24.19
C ASP A 468 -15.29 -22.96 23.84
N VAL A 469 -14.53 -22.38 24.80
CA VAL A 469 -13.81 -21.11 24.53
C VAL A 469 -12.47 -21.37 23.83
N ALA A 470 -11.83 -22.50 24.06
CA ALA A 470 -10.57 -22.88 23.39
C ALA A 470 -10.76 -23.30 21.91
N ALA A 471 -11.93 -23.80 21.54
CA ALA A 471 -12.22 -24.24 20.17
C ALA A 471 -12.46 -23.06 19.20
N GLY A 472 -12.87 -21.90 19.70
CA GLY A 472 -13.08 -20.70 18.86
C GLY A 472 -11.82 -19.89 18.60
N MET A 473 -10.74 -20.08 19.37
CA MET A 473 -9.48 -19.34 19.23
C MET A 473 -8.39 -20.09 18.44
N ASN A 474 -8.50 -21.41 18.31
CA ASN A 474 -7.53 -22.22 17.57
C ASN A 474 -7.83 -22.36 16.06
N ALA A 475 -8.87 -21.72 15.56
CA ALA A 475 -9.18 -21.72 14.13
C ALA A 475 -8.42 -20.63 13.34
N GLY A 476 -7.58 -19.82 14.03
CA GLY A 476 -6.78 -18.76 13.42
C GLY A 476 -5.28 -19.03 13.25
N ASP A 477 -4.78 -20.17 13.76
CA ASP A 477 -3.32 -20.43 13.86
C ASP A 477 -2.71 -21.17 12.65
N GLY A 478 -3.28 -21.02 11.48
CA GLY A 478 -2.86 -21.79 10.28
C GLY A 478 -2.33 -21.01 9.08
N ALA A 479 -2.18 -19.69 9.15
CA ALA A 479 -1.83 -18.94 7.94
C ALA A 479 -0.83 -17.77 8.17
N ALA A 480 0.18 -17.96 9.01
CA ALA A 480 1.26 -16.98 9.13
C ALA A 480 2.61 -17.69 9.36
N ALA A 481 2.97 -18.58 8.46
CA ALA A 481 4.33 -19.14 8.37
C ALA A 481 4.56 -19.65 6.94
N ALA A 482 4.82 -18.74 5.99
CA ALA A 482 5.62 -18.99 4.79
C ALA A 482 6.06 -17.63 4.22
#